data_96ccd4ef20c6ca183e0217ed614a924c
#
_entry.id   96ccd4ef20c6ca183e0217ed614a924c
#
_cell.length_a   1.000
_cell.length_b   1.000
_cell.length_c   1.000
_cell.angle_alpha   90.00
_cell.angle_beta   90.00
_cell.angle_gamma   90.00
#
_symmetry.space_group_name_H-M   'P 1'
#
loop_
_entity.id
_entity.type
_entity.pdbx_description
1 polymer ?
#
loop_
_entity_poly.entity_id
_entity_poly.type
_entity_poly.pdbx_seq_one_letter_code
_entity_poly.pdbx_strand_id
1 'polypeptide(L)'
;LMSKENAVKFAPVILAGGSGTRFWPRSRRARAKQVLALEGQRTMIQQTLARLQPAAQASEVWVITNSWLRDVIEQQLPEIPQSHVLAEPCARNTAPACALAAFLLERTEPDTVLGVFPSDHVVANTKRFTEVIAAGIKLAAAGDNIIVLGVKPTRPETGYGYIEQGELVEQDETPLGFKPITVHRVRRFREKPDAHTAERFVAAGNFVWNGGIFLWSARTLATAVREHVPDMAAPLEAIAAAYGTPEFDAVFAREYPKCENISVDYAVLERRSAKGEQRSNIYSLPADFGWNDLGSWASLHEHLGEDDKTNVMDGATTGLFA
;
A
#
# COMPACT_ATOMS: atom_id res chain seq x y z
N LEU A 1 20.11 -21.85 -26.80
CA LEU A 1 18.83 -21.96 -26.09
C LEU A 1 19.04 -21.27 -24.74
N MET A 2 18.81 -19.94 -24.70
CA MET A 2 18.81 -19.18 -23.46
C MET A 2 17.57 -19.60 -22.68
N SER A 3 17.74 -20.09 -21.46
CA SER A 3 16.68 -20.38 -20.52
C SER A 3 15.82 -19.13 -20.34
N LYS A 4 14.50 -19.24 -20.50
CA LYS A 4 13.56 -18.23 -19.99
C LYS A 4 13.80 -18.20 -18.46
N GLU A 5 14.57 -17.22 -17.96
CA GLU A 5 14.53 -16.85 -16.57
C GLU A 5 13.04 -16.65 -16.25
N ASN A 6 12.53 -17.38 -15.26
CA ASN A 6 11.15 -17.22 -14.81
C ASN A 6 11.00 -15.78 -14.34
N ALA A 7 10.37 -14.94 -15.18
CA ALA A 7 10.09 -13.56 -14.78
C ALA A 7 9.23 -13.61 -13.51
N VAL A 8 9.62 -12.85 -12.50
CA VAL A 8 8.87 -12.75 -11.23
C VAL A 8 7.46 -12.26 -11.57
N LYS A 9 6.46 -13.03 -11.19
CA LYS A 9 5.06 -12.57 -11.29
C LYS A 9 4.79 -11.51 -10.24
N PHE A 10 4.17 -10.41 -10.67
CA PHE A 10 3.82 -9.30 -9.79
C PHE A 10 2.34 -8.93 -9.94
N ALA A 11 1.63 -8.87 -8.84
CA ALA A 11 0.23 -8.50 -8.75
C ALA A 11 0.06 -7.29 -7.82
N PRO A 12 -0.06 -6.07 -8.36
CA PRO A 12 -0.41 -4.91 -7.57
C PRO A 12 -1.82 -5.02 -6.98
N VAL A 13 -1.96 -4.67 -5.71
CA VAL A 13 -3.22 -4.62 -4.97
C VAL A 13 -3.47 -3.18 -4.53
N ILE A 14 -4.45 -2.52 -5.11
CA ILE A 14 -4.83 -1.15 -4.76
C ILE A 14 -5.88 -1.21 -3.65
N LEU A 15 -5.59 -0.64 -2.49
CA LEU A 15 -6.55 -0.52 -1.38
C LEU A 15 -7.36 0.76 -1.53
N ALA A 16 -8.67 0.63 -1.75
CA ALA A 16 -9.58 1.73 -2.00
C ALA A 16 -10.85 1.68 -1.12
N GLY A 17 -10.78 1.05 0.05
CA GLY A 17 -11.92 0.84 0.96
C GLY A 17 -12.20 2.00 1.93
N GLY A 18 -11.31 2.99 2.05
CA GLY A 18 -11.45 4.13 2.97
C GLY A 18 -12.67 5.01 2.67
N SER A 19 -13.30 5.55 3.73
CA SER A 19 -14.43 6.50 3.59
C SER A 19 -14.06 7.82 2.92
N GLY A 20 -12.77 8.20 2.96
CA GLY A 20 -12.20 9.33 2.23
C GLY A 20 -12.86 10.69 2.50
N THR A 21 -13.51 10.88 3.65
CA THR A 21 -14.34 12.07 3.95
C THR A 21 -13.55 13.31 4.40
N ARG A 22 -12.23 13.19 4.56
CA ARG A 22 -11.36 14.26 5.08
C ARG A 22 -11.32 15.52 4.21
N PHE A 23 -11.68 15.43 2.93
CA PHE A 23 -11.75 16.54 1.98
C PHE A 23 -13.18 17.10 1.79
N TRP A 24 -14.01 17.04 2.85
CA TRP A 24 -15.29 17.73 2.80
C TRP A 24 -15.07 19.25 2.57
N PRO A 25 -15.84 19.92 1.70
CA PRO A 25 -17.05 19.49 1.00
C PRO A 25 -16.83 18.76 -0.33
N ARG A 26 -15.61 18.63 -0.85
CA ARG A 26 -15.34 17.89 -2.11
C ARG A 26 -15.54 16.39 -1.96
N SER A 27 -15.13 15.80 -0.82
CA SER A 27 -15.33 14.38 -0.56
C SER A 27 -16.66 14.11 0.16
N ARG A 28 -17.28 13.01 -0.21
CA ARG A 28 -18.50 12.44 0.34
C ARG A 28 -18.35 10.93 0.40
N ARG A 29 -19.25 10.22 1.11
CA ARG A 29 -19.21 8.75 1.18
C ARG A 29 -19.20 8.09 -0.20
N ALA A 30 -20.05 8.56 -1.13
CA ALA A 30 -20.09 8.07 -2.51
C ALA A 30 -19.06 8.74 -3.46
N ARG A 31 -18.29 9.69 -2.97
CA ARG A 31 -17.22 10.40 -3.69
C ARG A 31 -16.04 10.57 -2.75
N ALA A 32 -15.51 9.45 -2.30
CA ALA A 32 -14.37 9.41 -1.41
C ALA A 32 -13.11 9.97 -2.10
N LYS A 33 -12.10 10.35 -1.31
CA LYS A 33 -10.86 11.00 -1.77
C LYS A 33 -10.24 10.28 -2.98
N GLN A 34 -10.16 8.97 -2.95
CA GLN A 34 -9.51 8.15 -3.97
C GLN A 34 -10.15 8.26 -5.36
N VAL A 35 -11.44 8.58 -5.44
CA VAL A 35 -12.17 8.74 -6.72
C VAL A 35 -12.32 10.21 -7.15
N LEU A 36 -11.60 11.11 -6.49
CA LEU A 36 -11.54 12.53 -6.82
C LEU A 36 -10.25 12.87 -7.57
N ALA A 37 -10.35 13.81 -8.52
CA ALA A 37 -9.22 14.54 -9.06
C ALA A 37 -8.91 15.71 -8.11
N LEU A 38 -7.92 15.54 -7.26
CA LEU A 38 -7.45 16.59 -6.33
C LEU A 38 -6.36 17.44 -6.97
N GLU A 39 -5.64 16.86 -7.94
CA GLU A 39 -4.61 17.48 -8.74
C GLU A 39 -4.76 17.03 -10.20
N GLY A 40 -4.77 17.96 -11.13
CA GLY A 40 -4.94 17.69 -12.55
C GLY A 40 -6.30 17.09 -12.91
N GLN A 41 -6.35 16.30 -13.99
CA GLN A 41 -7.59 15.73 -14.53
C GLN A 41 -7.88 14.31 -14.11
N ARG A 42 -6.86 13.55 -13.66
CA ARG A 42 -6.98 12.15 -13.24
C ARG A 42 -7.33 12.05 -11.78
N THR A 43 -8.24 11.15 -11.44
CA THR A 43 -8.53 10.85 -10.03
C THR A 43 -7.32 10.16 -9.37
N MET A 44 -7.29 10.18 -8.02
CA MET A 44 -6.17 9.61 -7.26
C MET A 44 -5.96 8.12 -7.60
N ILE A 45 -7.03 7.35 -7.75
CA ILE A 45 -6.94 5.93 -8.09
C ILE A 45 -6.44 5.71 -9.53
N GLN A 46 -6.83 6.58 -10.48
CA GLN A 46 -6.31 6.55 -11.84
C GLN A 46 -4.82 6.88 -11.90
N GLN A 47 -4.37 7.85 -11.09
CA GLN A 47 -2.94 8.16 -10.96
C GLN A 47 -2.19 6.99 -10.33
N THR A 48 -2.79 6.29 -9.36
CA THR A 48 -2.20 5.11 -8.74
C THR A 48 -2.04 3.98 -9.75
N LEU A 49 -3.05 3.66 -10.55
CA LEU A 49 -2.92 2.66 -11.61
C LEU A 49 -1.86 3.06 -12.65
N ALA A 50 -1.85 4.31 -13.12
CA ALA A 50 -0.91 4.76 -14.12
C ALA A 50 0.57 4.60 -13.69
N ARG A 51 0.89 4.85 -12.41
CA ARG A 51 2.26 4.67 -11.90
C ARG A 51 2.66 3.21 -11.69
N LEU A 52 1.71 2.27 -11.65
CA LEU A 52 1.95 0.83 -11.53
C LEU A 52 2.14 0.14 -12.88
N GLN A 53 1.60 0.70 -13.97
CA GLN A 53 1.68 0.11 -15.32
C GLN A 53 3.10 -0.20 -15.82
N PRO A 54 4.17 0.54 -15.45
CA PRO A 54 5.53 0.13 -15.82
C PRO A 54 5.99 -1.20 -15.19
N ALA A 55 5.37 -1.61 -14.06
CA ALA A 55 5.71 -2.84 -13.33
C ALA A 55 4.73 -3.99 -13.59
N ALA A 56 3.48 -3.70 -13.99
CA ALA A 56 2.44 -4.70 -14.22
C ALA A 56 1.42 -4.23 -15.26
N GLN A 57 0.81 -5.17 -15.98
CA GLN A 57 -0.32 -4.87 -16.85
C GLN A 57 -1.59 -4.64 -16.01
N ALA A 58 -2.55 -3.88 -16.54
CA ALA A 58 -3.81 -3.62 -15.83
C ALA A 58 -4.59 -4.91 -15.51
N SER A 59 -4.44 -5.94 -16.34
CA SER A 59 -5.04 -7.28 -16.11
C SER A 59 -4.47 -8.03 -14.91
N GLU A 60 -3.32 -7.60 -14.38
CA GLU A 60 -2.67 -8.19 -13.22
C GLU A 60 -2.99 -7.43 -11.92
N VAL A 61 -3.62 -6.24 -12.03
CA VAL A 61 -3.94 -5.37 -10.90
C VAL A 61 -5.24 -5.81 -10.24
N TRP A 62 -5.23 -5.82 -8.91
CA TRP A 62 -6.38 -6.04 -8.06
C TRP A 62 -6.79 -4.77 -7.36
N VAL A 63 -8.07 -4.58 -7.12
CA VAL A 63 -8.60 -3.47 -6.33
C VAL A 63 -9.49 -4.01 -5.23
N ILE A 64 -9.19 -3.65 -3.98
CA ILE A 64 -10.05 -3.98 -2.84
C ILE A 64 -10.71 -2.71 -2.37
N THR A 65 -12.02 -2.69 -2.43
CA THR A 65 -12.85 -1.53 -2.15
C THR A 65 -14.06 -1.90 -1.31
N ASN A 66 -15.05 -1.04 -1.26
CA ASN A 66 -16.33 -1.28 -0.60
C ASN A 66 -17.49 -1.23 -1.61
N SER A 67 -18.67 -1.67 -1.20
CA SER A 67 -19.82 -1.82 -2.09
C SER A 67 -20.30 -0.49 -2.71
N TRP A 68 -20.15 0.64 -2.03
CA TRP A 68 -20.60 1.94 -2.55
C TRP A 68 -19.60 2.65 -3.47
N LEU A 69 -18.36 2.20 -3.54
CA LEU A 69 -17.35 2.72 -4.46
C LEU A 69 -17.08 1.80 -5.66
N ARG A 70 -17.55 0.55 -5.62
CA ARG A 70 -17.28 -0.43 -6.66
C ARG A 70 -17.60 0.08 -8.06
N ASP A 71 -18.85 0.53 -8.28
CA ASP A 71 -19.30 0.95 -9.60
C ASP A 71 -18.50 2.14 -10.16
N VAL A 72 -18.20 3.14 -9.31
CA VAL A 72 -17.40 4.29 -9.73
C VAL A 72 -15.95 3.92 -10.01
N ILE A 73 -15.39 2.96 -9.28
CA ILE A 73 -14.03 2.46 -9.51
C ILE A 73 -13.98 1.66 -10.82
N GLU A 74 -14.93 0.77 -11.08
CA GLU A 74 -15.03 0.04 -12.34
C GLU A 74 -15.17 0.98 -13.56
N GLN A 75 -15.92 2.08 -13.40
CA GLN A 75 -16.03 3.12 -14.44
C GLN A 75 -14.74 3.92 -14.63
N GLN A 76 -13.99 4.19 -13.57
CA GLN A 76 -12.74 4.94 -13.65
C GLN A 76 -11.54 4.10 -14.11
N LEU A 77 -11.59 2.79 -13.90
CA LEU A 77 -10.53 1.82 -14.22
C LEU A 77 -11.06 0.69 -15.11
N PRO A 78 -11.61 1.01 -16.30
CA PRO A 78 -12.24 0.01 -17.18
C PRO A 78 -11.26 -1.03 -17.73
N GLU A 79 -9.95 -0.77 -17.67
CA GLU A 79 -8.89 -1.69 -18.08
C GLU A 79 -8.60 -2.81 -17.07
N ILE A 80 -9.09 -2.69 -15.82
CA ILE A 80 -8.96 -3.75 -14.81
C ILE A 80 -10.13 -4.74 -14.96
N PRO A 81 -9.89 -6.07 -14.96
CA PRO A 81 -10.96 -7.05 -14.99
C PRO A 81 -11.94 -6.86 -13.82
N GLN A 82 -13.23 -6.89 -14.07
CA GLN A 82 -14.24 -6.74 -13.02
C GLN A 82 -14.12 -7.81 -11.92
N SER A 83 -13.65 -9.01 -12.25
CA SER A 83 -13.35 -10.07 -11.28
C SER A 83 -12.23 -9.70 -10.30
N HIS A 84 -11.37 -8.76 -10.67
CA HIS A 84 -10.29 -8.25 -9.81
C HIS A 84 -10.70 -7.05 -8.95
N VAL A 85 -11.92 -6.52 -9.12
CA VAL A 85 -12.48 -5.46 -8.26
C VAL A 85 -13.35 -6.10 -7.19
N LEU A 86 -12.78 -6.29 -6.00
CA LEU A 86 -13.42 -6.98 -4.88
C LEU A 86 -14.01 -5.95 -3.91
N ALA A 87 -15.33 -6.02 -3.72
CA ALA A 87 -16.04 -5.13 -2.80
C ALA A 87 -16.23 -5.82 -1.44
N GLU A 88 -15.53 -5.35 -0.41
CA GLU A 88 -15.69 -5.83 0.96
C GLU A 88 -17.15 -5.68 1.42
N PRO A 89 -17.78 -6.73 1.95
CA PRO A 89 -19.16 -6.66 2.44
C PRO A 89 -19.29 -5.79 3.70
N CYS A 90 -18.20 -5.63 4.45
CA CYS A 90 -18.11 -4.72 5.59
C CYS A 90 -16.65 -4.28 5.79
N ALA A 91 -16.43 -3.10 6.39
CA ALA A 91 -15.10 -2.61 6.70
C ALA A 91 -14.45 -3.47 7.81
N ARG A 92 -13.23 -3.96 7.54
CA ARG A 92 -12.42 -4.76 8.47
C ARG A 92 -10.97 -4.29 8.57
N ASN A 93 -10.69 -3.04 8.18
CA ASN A 93 -9.35 -2.47 8.14
C ASN A 93 -8.44 -3.17 7.11
N THR A 94 -7.12 -2.93 7.14
CA THR A 94 -6.22 -3.31 6.06
C THR A 94 -5.73 -4.76 6.11
N ALA A 95 -5.71 -5.43 7.27
CA ALA A 95 -5.22 -6.81 7.33
C ALA A 95 -6.11 -7.79 6.55
N PRO A 96 -7.43 -7.84 6.73
CA PRO A 96 -8.28 -8.72 5.93
C PRO A 96 -8.26 -8.36 4.44
N ALA A 97 -8.19 -7.07 4.08
CA ALA A 97 -8.10 -6.64 2.69
C ALA A 97 -6.81 -7.14 2.02
N CYS A 98 -5.65 -6.94 2.64
CA CYS A 98 -4.38 -7.45 2.12
C CYS A 98 -4.36 -8.99 2.06
N ALA A 99 -4.84 -9.64 3.12
CA ALA A 99 -4.86 -11.08 3.23
C ALA A 99 -5.82 -11.73 2.20
N LEU A 100 -6.94 -11.09 1.87
CA LEU A 100 -7.87 -11.57 0.85
C LEU A 100 -7.15 -11.82 -0.48
N ALA A 101 -6.41 -10.83 -0.98
CA ALA A 101 -5.63 -10.99 -2.21
C ALA A 101 -4.56 -12.08 -2.09
N ALA A 102 -3.90 -12.17 -0.93
CA ALA A 102 -2.88 -13.19 -0.69
C ALA A 102 -3.46 -14.61 -0.71
N PHE A 103 -4.57 -14.85 -0.02
CA PHE A 103 -5.22 -16.17 0.00
C PHE A 103 -5.80 -16.58 -1.35
N LEU A 104 -6.32 -15.61 -2.12
CA LEU A 104 -6.78 -15.87 -3.50
C LEU A 104 -5.63 -16.34 -4.40
N LEU A 105 -4.51 -15.61 -4.40
CA LEU A 105 -3.37 -15.92 -5.26
C LEU A 105 -2.54 -17.11 -4.76
N GLU A 106 -2.45 -17.34 -3.46
CA GLU A 106 -1.71 -18.47 -2.89
C GLU A 106 -2.20 -19.81 -3.45
N ARG A 107 -3.49 -19.94 -3.76
CA ARG A 107 -4.08 -21.18 -4.27
C ARG A 107 -3.55 -21.60 -5.64
N THR A 108 -3.22 -20.66 -6.48
CA THR A 108 -2.82 -20.91 -7.87
C THR A 108 -1.38 -20.52 -8.14
N GLU A 109 -0.92 -19.46 -7.53
CA GLU A 109 0.38 -18.83 -7.78
C GLU A 109 1.02 -18.31 -6.48
N PRO A 110 1.40 -19.19 -5.54
CA PRO A 110 1.85 -18.83 -4.20
C PRO A 110 3.08 -17.92 -4.16
N ASP A 111 3.92 -17.98 -5.18
CA ASP A 111 5.16 -17.21 -5.27
C ASP A 111 4.98 -15.85 -5.99
N THR A 112 3.75 -15.53 -6.44
CA THR A 112 3.44 -14.21 -6.99
C THR A 112 3.70 -13.15 -5.92
N VAL A 113 4.49 -12.14 -6.27
CA VAL A 113 4.72 -10.99 -5.40
C VAL A 113 3.50 -10.08 -5.44
N LEU A 114 2.91 -9.84 -4.29
CA LEU A 114 1.89 -8.84 -4.08
C LEU A 114 2.54 -7.51 -3.71
N GLY A 115 2.18 -6.44 -4.40
CA GLY A 115 2.48 -5.07 -3.96
C GLY A 115 1.19 -4.41 -3.49
N VAL A 116 1.12 -4.02 -2.23
CA VAL A 116 -0.05 -3.32 -1.67
C VAL A 116 0.17 -1.83 -1.72
N PHE A 117 -0.78 -1.12 -2.35
CA PHE A 117 -0.69 0.33 -2.60
C PHE A 117 -1.97 1.03 -2.15
N PRO A 118 -1.88 2.07 -1.29
CA PRO A 118 -3.00 2.96 -1.05
C PRO A 118 -3.42 3.69 -2.33
N SER A 119 -4.72 3.82 -2.55
CA SER A 119 -5.29 4.44 -3.75
C SER A 119 -5.24 5.96 -3.76
N ASP A 120 -4.83 6.59 -2.65
CA ASP A 120 -5.01 8.00 -2.37
C ASP A 120 -3.73 8.73 -1.94
N HIS A 121 -2.57 8.13 -2.24
CA HIS A 121 -1.26 8.75 -2.02
C HIS A 121 -0.74 9.43 -3.29
N VAL A 122 -0.01 10.53 -3.11
CA VAL A 122 0.73 11.19 -4.18
C VAL A 122 2.17 10.67 -4.26
N VAL A 123 2.67 10.59 -5.47
CA VAL A 123 4.07 10.26 -5.81
C VAL A 123 4.53 11.26 -6.85
N ALA A 124 5.44 12.16 -6.47
CA ALA A 124 5.91 13.21 -7.37
C ALA A 124 6.92 12.69 -8.41
N ASN A 125 7.77 11.73 -8.06
CA ASN A 125 8.78 11.15 -8.95
C ASN A 125 8.43 9.70 -9.29
N THR A 126 7.64 9.50 -10.34
CA THR A 126 7.19 8.18 -10.79
C THR A 126 8.33 7.30 -11.29
N LYS A 127 9.38 7.88 -11.88
CA LYS A 127 10.57 7.11 -12.31
C LYS A 127 11.26 6.49 -11.09
N ARG A 128 11.55 7.29 -10.08
CA ARG A 128 12.16 6.80 -8.83
C ARG A 128 11.27 5.79 -8.11
N PHE A 129 9.97 6.01 -8.11
CA PHE A 129 9.00 5.04 -7.60
C PHE A 129 9.14 3.69 -8.30
N THR A 130 9.17 3.66 -9.63
CA THR A 130 9.33 2.43 -10.42
C THR A 130 10.63 1.70 -10.08
N GLU A 131 11.75 2.42 -9.93
CA GLU A 131 13.05 1.86 -9.56
C GLU A 131 12.98 1.17 -8.17
N VAL A 132 12.42 1.86 -7.18
CA VAL A 132 12.31 1.33 -5.81
C VAL A 132 11.36 0.13 -5.76
N ILE A 133 10.23 0.19 -6.46
CA ILE A 133 9.29 -0.94 -6.53
C ILE A 133 9.92 -2.15 -7.21
N ALA A 134 10.68 -1.96 -8.29
CA ALA A 134 11.39 -3.07 -8.96
C ALA A 134 12.40 -3.76 -8.03
N ALA A 135 13.16 -2.98 -7.25
CA ALA A 135 14.07 -3.52 -6.24
C ALA A 135 13.32 -4.28 -5.14
N GLY A 136 12.18 -3.72 -4.67
CA GLY A 136 11.34 -4.37 -3.69
C GLY A 136 10.71 -5.68 -4.17
N ILE A 137 10.27 -5.75 -5.43
CA ILE A 137 9.75 -6.99 -6.06
C ILE A 137 10.83 -8.07 -6.07
N LYS A 138 12.05 -7.72 -6.51
CA LYS A 138 13.19 -8.65 -6.54
C LYS A 138 13.49 -9.21 -5.15
N LEU A 139 13.53 -8.34 -4.14
CA LEU A 139 13.83 -8.74 -2.77
C LEU A 139 12.69 -9.58 -2.14
N ALA A 140 11.43 -9.24 -2.41
CA ALA A 140 10.27 -10.02 -1.96
C ALA A 140 10.23 -11.41 -2.59
N ALA A 141 10.62 -11.54 -3.87
CA ALA A 141 10.70 -12.82 -4.58
C ALA A 141 11.86 -13.72 -4.13
N ALA A 142 12.87 -13.15 -3.48
CA ALA A 142 14.08 -13.89 -3.08
C ALA A 142 13.88 -14.82 -1.86
N GLY A 143 12.71 -14.76 -1.20
CA GLY A 143 12.42 -15.61 -0.03
C GLY A 143 11.18 -15.17 0.74
N ASP A 144 11.10 -15.59 2.01
CA ASP A 144 10.04 -15.19 2.94
C ASP A 144 10.30 -13.78 3.48
N ASN A 145 10.33 -12.81 2.58
CA ASN A 145 10.68 -11.43 2.86
C ASN A 145 9.45 -10.52 2.83
N ILE A 146 9.37 -9.59 3.78
CA ILE A 146 8.41 -8.51 3.81
C ILE A 146 9.15 -7.20 3.55
N ILE A 147 8.72 -6.45 2.54
CA ILE A 147 9.31 -5.17 2.17
C ILE A 147 8.36 -4.05 2.56
N VAL A 148 8.86 -3.07 3.28
CA VAL A 148 8.14 -1.86 3.65
C VAL A 148 8.86 -0.63 3.10
N LEU A 149 8.11 0.38 2.67
CA LEU A 149 8.71 1.61 2.17
C LEU A 149 8.73 2.67 3.27
N GLY A 150 9.94 3.16 3.57
CA GLY A 150 10.19 4.13 4.61
C GLY A 150 10.36 5.54 4.09
N VAL A 151 9.57 6.48 4.60
CA VAL A 151 9.65 7.92 4.29
C VAL A 151 10.48 8.62 5.37
N LYS A 152 11.44 9.45 4.97
CA LYS A 152 12.25 10.21 5.94
C LYS A 152 11.38 11.20 6.71
N PRO A 153 11.34 11.14 8.06
CA PRO A 153 10.56 12.06 8.86
C PRO A 153 11.07 13.50 8.74
N THR A 154 10.13 14.44 8.63
CA THR A 154 10.41 15.88 8.66
C THR A 154 9.88 16.55 9.92
N ARG A 155 9.03 15.86 10.69
CA ARG A 155 8.39 16.31 11.93
C ARG A 155 7.99 15.11 12.79
N PRO A 156 7.69 15.30 14.09
CA PRO A 156 7.19 14.23 14.97
C PRO A 156 5.69 13.97 14.73
N GLU A 157 5.35 13.30 13.63
CA GLU A 157 3.97 12.98 13.26
C GLU A 157 3.43 11.81 14.11
N THR A 158 2.29 12.01 14.77
CA THR A 158 1.66 10.97 15.61
C THR A 158 0.61 10.15 14.88
N GLY A 159 0.21 10.57 13.68
CA GLY A 159 -0.75 9.86 12.83
C GLY A 159 -0.15 8.73 12.01
N TYR A 160 1.19 8.61 11.97
CA TYR A 160 1.90 7.63 11.16
C TYR A 160 2.53 6.50 12.00
N GLY A 161 2.74 5.35 11.36
CA GLY A 161 3.62 4.32 11.87
C GLY A 161 5.09 4.70 11.67
N TYR A 162 5.94 4.22 12.56
CA TYR A 162 7.40 4.40 12.51
C TYR A 162 8.10 3.06 12.39
N ILE A 163 9.10 3.02 11.54
CA ILE A 163 9.95 1.87 11.28
C ILE A 163 11.35 2.19 11.79
N GLU A 164 11.86 1.44 12.77
CA GLU A 164 13.25 1.53 13.20
C GLU A 164 14.13 0.74 12.24
N GLN A 165 14.98 1.46 11.50
CA GLN A 165 15.97 0.86 10.61
C GLN A 165 17.14 0.30 11.42
N GLY A 166 17.49 -0.94 11.16
CA GLY A 166 18.63 -1.63 11.73
C GLY A 166 19.80 -1.71 10.76
N GLU A 167 20.37 -2.90 10.62
CA GLU A 167 21.52 -3.18 9.78
C GLU A 167 21.27 -2.81 8.31
N LEU A 168 22.23 -2.14 7.69
CA LEU A 168 22.28 -1.96 6.23
C LEU A 168 22.70 -3.30 5.59
N VAL A 169 21.78 -3.90 4.83
CA VAL A 169 22.00 -5.23 4.24
C VAL A 169 22.55 -5.14 2.83
N GLU A 170 22.03 -4.20 2.04
CA GLU A 170 22.38 -4.04 0.64
C GLU A 170 22.31 -2.57 0.25
N GLN A 171 23.26 -2.16 -0.56
CA GLN A 171 23.24 -0.88 -1.25
C GLN A 171 23.54 -1.16 -2.71
N ASP A 172 22.57 -0.91 -3.59
CA ASP A 172 22.72 -1.15 -5.02
C ASP A 172 23.83 -0.26 -5.58
N GLU A 173 24.79 -0.84 -6.30
CA GLU A 173 25.80 -0.09 -7.06
C GLU A 173 25.12 0.54 -8.26
N THR A 174 24.59 1.73 -8.07
CA THR A 174 23.87 2.47 -9.12
C THR A 174 24.84 3.09 -10.10
N PRO A 175 24.55 3.10 -11.43
CA PRO A 175 25.32 3.84 -12.41
C PRO A 175 25.45 5.31 -12.02
N LEU A 176 26.58 5.93 -12.35
CA LEU A 176 26.86 7.36 -12.11
C LEU A 176 25.64 8.23 -12.46
N GLY A 177 25.11 8.94 -11.47
CA GLY A 177 24.00 9.90 -11.62
C GLY A 177 22.66 9.44 -11.04
N PHE A 178 22.55 8.23 -10.51
CA PHE A 178 21.34 7.74 -9.83
C PHE A 178 21.57 7.65 -8.31
N LYS A 179 20.51 7.87 -7.54
CA LYS A 179 20.56 7.72 -6.09
C LYS A 179 20.48 6.23 -5.74
N PRO A 180 21.40 5.66 -4.96
CA PRO A 180 21.39 4.25 -4.61
C PRO A 180 20.11 3.88 -3.82
N ILE A 181 19.66 2.63 -3.97
CA ILE A 181 18.60 2.07 -3.16
C ILE A 181 19.25 1.35 -2.00
N THR A 182 19.03 1.86 -0.78
CA THR A 182 19.51 1.26 0.46
C THR A 182 18.47 0.31 1.03
N VAL A 183 18.89 -0.88 1.43
CA VAL A 183 18.06 -1.89 2.07
C VAL A 183 18.49 -2.04 3.51
N HIS A 184 17.61 -1.73 4.44
CA HIS A 184 17.85 -1.92 5.87
C HIS A 184 16.99 -3.05 6.42
N ARG A 185 17.51 -3.87 7.34
CA ARG A 185 16.67 -4.70 8.19
C ARG A 185 15.79 -3.82 9.06
N VAL A 186 14.56 -4.27 9.34
CA VAL A 186 13.68 -3.58 10.28
C VAL A 186 13.92 -4.16 11.67
N ARG A 187 14.33 -3.30 12.59
CA ARG A 187 14.55 -3.66 13.99
C ARG A 187 13.24 -3.70 14.75
N ARG A 188 12.38 -2.70 14.51
CA ARG A 188 11.10 -2.56 15.19
C ARG A 188 10.11 -1.75 14.35
N PHE A 189 8.86 -2.13 14.43
CA PHE A 189 7.73 -1.37 13.91
C PHE A 189 6.91 -0.81 15.07
N ARG A 190 6.48 0.45 14.99
CA ARG A 190 5.66 1.09 16.01
C ARG A 190 4.57 1.94 15.37
N GLU A 191 3.32 1.52 15.53
CA GLU A 191 2.17 2.23 14.97
C GLU A 191 1.74 3.37 15.90
N LYS A 192 1.55 4.56 15.34
CA LYS A 192 0.97 5.76 15.97
C LYS A 192 1.46 6.04 17.40
N PRO A 193 2.74 6.39 17.58
CA PRO A 193 3.29 6.69 18.90
C PRO A 193 2.69 7.99 19.46
N ASP A 194 2.80 8.18 20.77
CA ASP A 194 2.54 9.49 21.40
C ASP A 194 3.57 10.55 20.95
N ALA A 195 3.27 11.83 21.18
CA ALA A 195 4.09 12.96 20.72
C ALA A 195 5.53 12.87 21.24
N HIS A 196 5.72 12.57 22.52
CA HIS A 196 7.06 12.47 23.12
C HIS A 196 7.87 11.32 22.48
N THR A 197 7.24 10.18 22.23
CA THR A 197 7.87 9.05 21.55
C THR A 197 8.22 9.40 20.10
N ALA A 198 7.32 10.09 19.38
CA ALA A 198 7.57 10.54 18.01
C ALA A 198 8.76 11.52 17.94
N GLU A 199 8.87 12.49 18.85
CA GLU A 199 10.02 13.40 18.96
C GLU A 199 11.34 12.63 19.15
N ARG A 200 11.35 11.65 20.05
CA ARG A 200 12.51 10.77 20.26
C ARG A 200 12.90 9.99 19.02
N PHE A 201 11.93 9.48 18.27
CA PHE A 201 12.19 8.74 17.04
C PHE A 201 12.81 9.62 15.96
N VAL A 202 12.31 10.85 15.79
CA VAL A 202 12.89 11.82 14.85
C VAL A 202 14.32 12.20 15.27
N ALA A 203 14.54 12.45 16.57
CA ALA A 203 15.86 12.80 17.10
C ALA A 203 16.88 11.66 16.98
N ALA A 204 16.45 10.40 17.06
CA ALA A 204 17.32 9.23 16.93
C ALA A 204 17.89 9.07 15.50
N GLY A 205 17.21 9.58 14.49
CA GLY A 205 17.70 9.63 13.10
C GLY A 205 17.66 8.30 12.32
N ASN A 206 17.37 7.18 12.98
CA ASN A 206 17.26 5.85 12.38
C ASN A 206 15.80 5.36 12.23
N PHE A 207 14.84 6.24 12.43
CA PHE A 207 13.43 5.96 12.19
C PHE A 207 12.95 6.60 10.90
N VAL A 208 12.10 5.87 10.18
CA VAL A 208 11.38 6.37 9.01
C VAL A 208 9.88 6.18 9.22
N TRP A 209 9.04 7.01 8.57
CA TRP A 209 7.61 6.80 8.57
C TRP A 209 7.24 5.62 7.68
N ASN A 210 6.25 4.85 8.08
CA ASN A 210 5.64 3.84 7.24
C ASN A 210 4.88 4.49 6.08
N GLY A 211 5.34 4.28 4.85
CA GLY A 211 4.70 4.81 3.65
C GLY A 211 3.41 4.07 3.25
N GLY A 212 3.02 3.03 3.99
CA GLY A 212 1.81 2.25 3.71
C GLY A 212 1.87 1.41 2.42
N ILE A 213 3.06 1.22 1.87
CA ILE A 213 3.31 0.39 0.69
C ILE A 213 4.12 -0.84 1.14
N PHE A 214 3.62 -2.02 0.79
CA PHE A 214 4.20 -3.30 1.19
C PHE A 214 4.37 -4.23 0.01
N LEU A 215 5.46 -5.02 -0.01
CA LEU A 215 5.67 -6.08 -0.99
C LEU A 215 6.04 -7.37 -0.27
N TRP A 216 5.41 -8.47 -0.66
CA TRP A 216 5.61 -9.83 -0.15
C TRP A 216 5.07 -10.85 -1.16
N SER A 217 5.49 -12.10 -1.09
CA SER A 217 4.79 -13.13 -1.86
C SER A 217 3.41 -13.43 -1.24
N ALA A 218 2.48 -13.95 -2.07
CA ALA A 218 1.18 -14.40 -1.58
C ALA A 218 1.34 -15.40 -0.41
N ARG A 219 2.26 -16.35 -0.55
CA ARG A 219 2.62 -17.33 0.48
C ARG A 219 3.13 -16.66 1.75
N THR A 220 4.03 -15.68 1.64
CA THR A 220 4.60 -14.98 2.80
C THR A 220 3.52 -14.31 3.63
N LEU A 221 2.60 -13.57 2.99
CA LEU A 221 1.52 -12.90 3.72
C LEU A 221 0.52 -13.90 4.29
N ALA A 222 0.08 -14.90 3.51
CA ALA A 222 -0.86 -15.92 3.99
C ALA A 222 -0.29 -16.70 5.18
N THR A 223 1.00 -17.07 5.13
CA THR A 223 1.69 -17.73 6.24
C THR A 223 1.75 -16.82 7.48
N ALA A 224 2.08 -15.54 7.31
CA ALA A 224 2.12 -14.58 8.41
C ALA A 224 0.74 -14.38 9.06
N VAL A 225 -0.34 -14.37 8.26
CA VAL A 225 -1.71 -14.30 8.77
C VAL A 225 -2.06 -15.55 9.59
N ARG A 226 -1.76 -16.75 9.07
CA ARG A 226 -1.97 -18.02 9.83
C ARG A 226 -1.20 -18.04 11.13
N GLU A 227 0.00 -17.47 11.15
CA GLU A 227 0.85 -17.43 12.35
C GLU A 227 0.37 -16.41 13.38
N HIS A 228 0.03 -15.19 12.95
CA HIS A 228 -0.19 -14.07 13.85
C HIS A 228 -1.67 -13.77 14.15
N VAL A 229 -2.56 -14.12 13.23
CA VAL A 229 -4.02 -13.92 13.35
C VAL A 229 -4.79 -15.14 12.83
N PRO A 230 -4.59 -16.32 13.45
CA PRO A 230 -5.08 -17.59 12.93
C PRO A 230 -6.60 -17.64 12.73
N ASP A 231 -7.35 -16.89 13.51
CA ASP A 231 -8.84 -16.83 13.39
C ASP A 231 -9.30 -16.21 12.07
N MET A 232 -8.45 -15.46 11.36
CA MET A 232 -8.74 -14.96 10.03
C MET A 232 -8.48 -15.99 8.91
N ALA A 233 -7.67 -17.00 9.16
CA ALA A 233 -7.24 -17.94 8.13
C ALA A 233 -8.41 -18.75 7.55
N ALA A 234 -9.22 -19.38 8.39
CA ALA A 234 -10.33 -20.22 7.94
C ALA A 234 -11.39 -19.45 7.12
N PRO A 235 -11.87 -18.26 7.54
CA PRO A 235 -12.73 -17.43 6.71
C PRO A 235 -12.12 -17.09 5.33
N LEU A 236 -10.85 -16.68 5.29
CA LEU A 236 -10.17 -16.31 4.04
C LEU A 236 -9.92 -17.51 3.12
N GLU A 237 -9.61 -18.68 3.69
CA GLU A 237 -9.49 -19.94 2.93
C GLU A 237 -10.82 -20.33 2.30
N ALA A 238 -11.93 -20.21 3.03
CA ALA A 238 -13.26 -20.49 2.49
C ALA A 238 -13.63 -19.53 1.34
N ILE A 239 -13.32 -18.23 1.48
CA ILE A 239 -13.55 -17.24 0.42
C ILE A 239 -12.69 -17.57 -0.80
N ALA A 240 -11.40 -17.85 -0.59
CA ALA A 240 -10.50 -18.18 -1.68
C ALA A 240 -10.90 -19.48 -2.39
N ALA A 241 -11.44 -20.47 -1.67
CA ALA A 241 -11.94 -21.70 -2.26
C ALA A 241 -13.17 -21.47 -3.16
N ALA A 242 -14.01 -20.49 -2.85
CA ALA A 242 -15.20 -20.17 -3.61
C ALA A 242 -14.92 -19.23 -4.82
N TYR A 243 -13.74 -18.60 -4.86
CA TYR A 243 -13.43 -17.65 -5.93
C TYR A 243 -13.50 -18.28 -7.31
N GLY A 244 -14.19 -17.58 -8.24
CA GLY A 244 -14.44 -18.08 -9.58
C GLY A 244 -15.61 -19.06 -9.69
N THR A 245 -16.34 -19.32 -8.60
CA THR A 245 -17.56 -20.14 -8.60
C THR A 245 -18.82 -19.28 -8.42
N PRO A 246 -20.02 -19.79 -8.76
CA PRO A 246 -21.29 -19.06 -8.53
C PRO A 246 -21.57 -18.73 -7.05
N GLU A 247 -20.97 -19.46 -6.12
CA GLU A 247 -21.15 -19.31 -4.68
C GLU A 247 -20.28 -18.20 -4.08
N PHE A 248 -19.35 -17.63 -4.83
CA PHE A 248 -18.35 -16.69 -4.32
C PHE A 248 -18.97 -15.54 -3.52
N ASP A 249 -19.93 -14.82 -4.09
CA ASP A 249 -20.53 -13.65 -3.44
C ASP A 249 -21.21 -14.02 -2.10
N ALA A 250 -21.91 -15.16 -2.06
CA ALA A 250 -22.56 -15.64 -0.85
C ALA A 250 -21.55 -16.05 0.22
N VAL A 251 -20.47 -16.75 -0.18
CA VAL A 251 -19.41 -17.15 0.74
C VAL A 251 -18.65 -15.92 1.24
N PHE A 252 -18.32 -14.98 0.35
CA PHE A 252 -17.62 -13.76 0.71
C PHE A 252 -18.42 -12.92 1.71
N ALA A 253 -19.73 -12.72 1.44
CA ALA A 253 -20.62 -12.00 2.34
C ALA A 253 -20.77 -12.65 3.72
N ARG A 254 -20.71 -13.98 3.80
CA ARG A 254 -20.85 -14.74 5.05
C ARG A 254 -19.55 -14.84 5.85
N GLU A 255 -18.44 -15.08 5.17
CA GLU A 255 -17.16 -15.38 5.84
C GLU A 255 -16.35 -14.13 6.18
N TYR A 256 -16.30 -13.12 5.30
CA TYR A 256 -15.47 -11.93 5.52
C TYR A 256 -15.79 -11.15 6.81
N PRO A 257 -17.07 -11.01 7.25
CA PRO A 257 -17.39 -10.38 8.51
C PRO A 257 -16.82 -11.07 9.76
N LYS A 258 -16.38 -12.32 9.65
CA LYS A 258 -15.72 -13.06 10.74
C LYS A 258 -14.26 -12.67 10.94
N CYS A 259 -13.64 -12.02 9.94
CA CYS A 259 -12.28 -11.52 10.07
C CYS A 259 -12.19 -10.43 11.13
N GLU A 260 -11.10 -10.43 11.90
CA GLU A 260 -10.82 -9.38 12.88
C GLU A 260 -10.68 -8.01 12.20
N ASN A 261 -11.22 -6.96 12.83
CA ASN A 261 -11.09 -5.58 12.36
C ASN A 261 -9.75 -5.01 12.85
N ILE A 262 -8.68 -5.28 12.13
CA ILE A 262 -7.30 -4.92 12.49
C ILE A 262 -6.51 -4.46 11.27
N SER A 263 -5.56 -3.52 11.44
CA SER A 263 -4.64 -3.14 10.37
C SER A 263 -3.55 -4.19 10.17
N VAL A 264 -3.02 -4.27 8.95
CA VAL A 264 -1.90 -5.16 8.63
C VAL A 264 -0.63 -4.78 9.42
N ASP A 265 -0.51 -3.52 9.79
CA ASP A 265 0.57 -2.99 10.61
C ASP A 265 0.60 -3.67 11.98
N TYR A 266 -0.55 -3.72 12.66
CA TYR A 266 -0.67 -4.42 13.95
C TYR A 266 -0.73 -5.94 13.80
N ALA A 267 -1.48 -6.45 12.82
CA ALA A 267 -1.71 -7.87 12.67
C ALA A 267 -0.45 -8.65 12.28
N VAL A 268 0.39 -8.07 11.42
CA VAL A 268 1.55 -8.74 10.82
C VAL A 268 2.85 -8.03 11.16
N LEU A 269 3.00 -6.75 10.80
CA LEU A 269 4.30 -6.07 10.85
C LEU A 269 4.83 -5.90 12.27
N GLU A 270 4.03 -5.41 13.19
CA GLU A 270 4.43 -5.21 14.58
C GLU A 270 4.72 -6.56 15.27
N ARG A 271 3.84 -7.54 15.09
CA ARG A 271 4.01 -8.89 15.68
C ARG A 271 5.21 -9.62 15.10
N ARG A 272 5.42 -9.53 13.78
CA ARG A 272 6.57 -10.17 13.14
C ARG A 272 7.89 -9.49 13.50
N SER A 273 7.93 -8.15 13.58
CA SER A 273 9.12 -7.42 14.02
C SER A 273 9.54 -7.75 15.47
N ALA A 274 8.58 -8.13 16.32
CA ALA A 274 8.84 -8.58 17.70
C ALA A 274 9.71 -9.86 17.78
N LYS A 275 9.85 -10.64 16.68
CA LYS A 275 10.78 -11.76 16.60
C LYS A 275 12.26 -11.33 16.63
N GLY A 276 12.53 -10.04 16.50
CA GLY A 276 13.85 -9.44 16.45
C GLY A 276 14.38 -9.29 15.02
N GLU A 277 15.29 -8.34 14.85
CA GLU A 277 15.84 -7.87 13.57
C GLU A 277 16.31 -8.99 12.64
N GLN A 278 16.99 -10.00 13.19
CA GLN A 278 17.57 -11.10 12.39
C GLN A 278 16.55 -12.18 11.97
N ARG A 279 15.37 -12.24 12.58
CA ARG A 279 14.37 -13.29 12.36
C ARG A 279 13.09 -12.80 11.71
N SER A 280 12.86 -11.50 11.68
CA SER A 280 11.61 -10.95 11.18
C SER A 280 11.50 -11.02 9.65
N ASN A 281 12.63 -11.03 8.94
CA ASN A 281 12.70 -10.91 7.48
C ASN A 281 11.90 -9.71 6.95
N ILE A 282 11.86 -8.62 7.70
CA ILE A 282 11.27 -7.36 7.27
C ILE A 282 12.41 -6.43 6.86
N TYR A 283 12.29 -5.85 5.67
CA TYR A 283 13.27 -4.95 5.09
C TYR A 283 12.63 -3.62 4.72
N SER A 284 13.33 -2.53 5.00
CA SER A 284 12.92 -1.16 4.65
C SER A 284 13.70 -0.66 3.44
N LEU A 285 12.97 -0.20 2.41
CA LEU A 285 13.50 0.52 1.27
C LEU A 285 13.09 2.00 1.35
N PRO A 286 13.85 2.94 0.73
CA PRO A 286 13.52 4.36 0.80
C PRO A 286 12.31 4.71 -0.07
N ALA A 287 11.35 5.44 0.49
CA ALA A 287 10.25 6.08 -0.24
C ALA A 287 10.62 7.54 -0.60
N ASP A 288 11.75 7.72 -1.29
CA ASP A 288 12.35 9.02 -1.63
C ASP A 288 11.91 9.57 -2.99
N PHE A 289 10.68 9.27 -3.36
CA PHE A 289 10.04 9.64 -4.62
C PHE A 289 8.98 10.75 -4.48
N GLY A 290 9.07 11.59 -3.43
CA GLY A 290 8.10 12.64 -3.18
C GLY A 290 6.74 12.10 -2.77
N TRP A 291 6.74 11.22 -1.77
CA TRP A 291 5.53 10.64 -1.18
C TRP A 291 4.77 11.65 -0.31
N ASN A 292 3.45 11.67 -0.46
CA ASN A 292 2.54 12.40 0.42
C ASN A 292 1.21 11.65 0.52
N ASP A 293 0.69 11.46 1.73
CA ASP A 293 -0.60 10.79 1.95
C ASP A 293 -1.80 11.73 1.77
N LEU A 294 -1.57 13.04 1.55
CA LEU A 294 -2.60 14.08 1.47
C LEU A 294 -3.67 13.88 2.56
N GLY A 295 -3.23 13.82 3.81
CA GLY A 295 -4.11 13.51 4.95
C GLY A 295 -5.10 14.62 5.30
N SER A 296 -4.89 15.85 4.80
CA SER A 296 -5.68 17.03 5.13
C SER A 296 -5.64 18.06 3.99
N TRP A 297 -6.51 19.07 4.08
CA TRP A 297 -6.45 20.25 3.22
C TRP A 297 -5.11 20.99 3.33
N ALA A 298 -4.53 21.06 4.52
CA ALA A 298 -3.20 21.66 4.73
C ALA A 298 -2.11 20.92 3.96
N SER A 299 -2.11 19.58 4.00
CA SER A 299 -1.16 18.77 3.22
C SER A 299 -1.32 18.95 1.71
N LEU A 300 -2.57 19.15 1.22
CA LEU A 300 -2.82 19.45 -0.19
C LEU A 300 -2.31 20.83 -0.56
N HIS A 301 -2.51 21.82 0.31
CA HIS A 301 -2.00 23.18 0.15
C HIS A 301 -0.47 23.20 0.03
N GLU A 302 0.22 22.54 0.96
CA GLU A 302 1.69 22.39 0.91
C GLU A 302 2.16 21.70 -0.37
N HIS A 303 1.41 20.70 -0.85
CA HIS A 303 1.76 19.94 -2.04
C HIS A 303 1.61 20.74 -3.34
N LEU A 304 0.51 21.49 -3.50
CA LEU A 304 0.23 22.25 -4.72
C LEU A 304 1.02 23.55 -4.82
N GLY A 305 1.57 24.05 -3.71
CA GLY A 305 2.24 25.35 -3.64
C GLY A 305 1.25 26.53 -3.65
N GLU A 306 1.75 27.71 -3.46
CA GLU A 306 0.97 28.96 -3.35
C GLU A 306 1.23 29.88 -4.56
N ASP A 307 0.20 30.63 -4.97
CA ASP A 307 0.36 31.76 -5.90
C ASP A 307 0.84 33.02 -5.14
N ASP A 308 1.09 34.14 -5.88
CA ASP A 308 1.52 35.43 -5.31
C ASP A 308 0.53 36.05 -4.29
N LYS A 309 -0.68 35.47 -4.16
CA LYS A 309 -1.74 35.89 -3.23
C LYS A 309 -1.99 34.86 -2.13
N THR A 310 -1.09 33.91 -1.92
CA THR A 310 -1.24 32.78 -0.99
C THR A 310 -2.42 31.83 -1.27
N ASN A 311 -2.95 31.85 -2.54
CA ASN A 311 -3.94 30.88 -2.97
C ASN A 311 -3.27 29.68 -3.61
N VAL A 312 -3.88 28.52 -3.45
CA VAL A 312 -3.45 27.29 -4.13
C VAL A 312 -4.27 27.13 -5.41
N MET A 313 -3.58 27.03 -6.53
CA MET A 313 -4.16 26.87 -7.86
C MET A 313 -3.84 25.49 -8.42
N ASP A 314 -4.83 24.78 -8.89
CA ASP A 314 -4.70 23.60 -9.71
C ASP A 314 -4.68 24.02 -11.17
N GLY A 315 -3.54 24.28 -11.76
CA GLY A 315 -3.19 24.61 -13.15
C GLY A 315 -4.25 24.97 -14.22
N ALA A 316 -5.52 24.66 -14.01
CA ALA A 316 -6.65 24.89 -14.93
C ALA A 316 -7.91 25.43 -14.26
N THR A 317 -7.93 25.63 -12.95
CA THR A 317 -9.10 26.09 -12.20
C THR A 317 -8.78 27.32 -11.36
N THR A 318 -9.72 28.29 -11.35
CA THR A 318 -9.73 29.38 -10.37
C THR A 318 -9.57 28.84 -8.95
N GLY A 319 -8.78 29.55 -8.14
CA GLY A 319 -8.33 29.17 -6.81
C GLY A 319 -9.24 28.25 -6.00
N LEU A 320 -8.68 27.18 -5.51
CA LEU A 320 -9.37 26.17 -4.70
C LEU A 320 -9.69 26.69 -3.28
N PHE A 321 -9.01 27.76 -2.87
CA PHE A 321 -9.14 28.40 -1.57
C PHE A 321 -8.96 29.92 -1.75
N ALA A 322 -10.02 30.67 -1.60
CA ALA A 322 -10.03 32.14 -1.43
C ALA A 322 -10.36 32.47 0.01
#